data_a6eca81869e3f2e8936486e88e3d3ce4
#
_entry.id   a6eca81869e3f2e8936486e88e3d3ce4
#
_cell.length_a   1.000
_cell.length_b   1.000
_cell.length_c   1.000
_cell.angle_alpha   90.00
_cell.angle_beta   90.00
_cell.angle_gamma   90.00
#
_symmetry.space_group_name_H-M   'P 1'
#
loop_
_entity.id
_entity.type
_entity.pdbx_description
1 polymer ?
#
loop_
_entity_poly.entity_id
_entity_poly.type
_entity_poly.pdbx_seq_one_letter_code
_entity_poly.pdbx_strand_id
1 'polypeptide(L)'
;MVAGESYTGAGLKYVFDSIDSIYAARDGKNNIRRVNVNIAPLTLEEFKELKKHNIGTFQLFQETYHKDTYRKMHVAGKKADYDFRVTGMHRAIEAGINDVGIGALLGLYDYRFEVLAMLQHIKDLEDKYGVGPHTISVPRIEPACGSPLSEHPPYAVSDEDFKKIIAVLRLAVPYTGIILSTRENADMRRAAFELGISQISGGSKTNPGGYEDDNADEQFTRGDHRPLEAVISDIVDHGYIPSFCTGCYRLGRVGKDFMDLAKPGLIKAHCLPNAMFTFAEYLYDFASEDLKERGLALIEKMMKDLPPARAEQTKANLARVAKGERDIYF
;
A
#
# COMPACT_ATOMS: atom_id res chain seq x y z
N MET A 1 9.09 -3.03 -2.32
CA MET A 1 9.81 -4.06 -3.09
C MET A 1 8.83 -5.14 -3.51
N VAL A 2 8.81 -5.49 -4.79
CA VAL A 2 7.99 -6.59 -5.35
C VAL A 2 8.92 -7.55 -6.05
N ALA A 3 8.79 -8.84 -5.80
CA ALA A 3 9.58 -9.87 -6.47
C ALA A 3 8.68 -11.03 -6.89
N GLY A 4 9.11 -11.77 -7.93
CA GLY A 4 8.45 -13.01 -8.34
C GLY A 4 8.43 -14.04 -7.23
N GLU A 5 7.62 -15.09 -7.41
CA GLU A 5 7.46 -16.13 -6.38
C GLU A 5 8.42 -17.31 -6.53
N SER A 6 9.42 -17.18 -7.39
CA SER A 6 10.50 -18.17 -7.58
C SER A 6 11.85 -17.47 -7.57
N TYR A 7 12.72 -17.92 -6.70
CA TYR A 7 14.06 -17.37 -6.54
C TYR A 7 15.07 -18.43 -6.99
N THR A 8 15.81 -18.12 -8.06
CA THR A 8 16.92 -18.97 -8.54
C THR A 8 18.23 -18.58 -7.87
N GLY A 9 19.17 -19.50 -7.76
CA GLY A 9 20.50 -19.22 -7.21
C GLY A 9 20.50 -18.90 -5.71
N ALA A 10 20.57 -17.62 -5.35
CA ALA A 10 20.71 -17.18 -3.96
C ALA A 10 19.45 -17.37 -3.09
N GLY A 11 18.30 -17.76 -3.66
CA GLY A 11 17.06 -17.93 -2.91
C GLY A 11 16.60 -16.66 -2.22
N LEU A 12 16.08 -16.78 -0.97
CA LEU A 12 15.66 -15.65 -0.16
C LEU A 12 16.78 -14.67 0.20
N LYS A 13 18.03 -15.11 0.18
CA LYS A 13 19.16 -14.21 0.42
C LYS A 13 19.16 -13.03 -0.55
N TYR A 14 18.78 -13.23 -1.82
CA TYR A 14 18.62 -12.13 -2.78
C TYR A 14 17.62 -11.08 -2.31
N VAL A 15 16.48 -11.52 -1.72
CA VAL A 15 15.48 -10.62 -1.18
C VAL A 15 16.04 -9.80 0.00
N PHE A 16 16.72 -10.46 0.91
CA PHE A 16 17.32 -9.82 2.09
C PHE A 16 18.40 -8.82 1.71
N ASP A 17 19.34 -9.22 0.86
CA ASP A 17 20.40 -8.33 0.35
C ASP A 17 19.82 -7.12 -0.39
N SER A 18 18.72 -7.32 -1.12
CA SER A 18 18.02 -6.22 -1.82
C SER A 18 17.40 -5.22 -0.83
N ILE A 19 16.76 -5.70 0.23
CA ILE A 19 16.17 -4.83 1.27
C ILE A 19 17.28 -4.02 1.95
N ASP A 20 18.37 -4.67 2.33
CA ASP A 20 19.52 -4.03 2.98
C ASP A 20 20.16 -2.98 2.07
N SER A 21 20.30 -3.28 0.77
CA SER A 21 20.79 -2.35 -0.23
C SER A 21 19.90 -1.13 -0.41
N ILE A 22 18.57 -1.32 -0.42
CA ILE A 22 17.59 -0.23 -0.47
C ILE A 22 17.73 0.67 0.77
N TYR A 23 17.83 0.09 1.97
CA TYR A 23 18.02 0.88 3.19
C TYR A 23 19.40 1.55 3.27
N ALA A 24 20.42 1.02 2.59
CA ALA A 24 21.75 1.64 2.51
C ALA A 24 21.80 2.82 1.54
N ALA A 25 20.85 2.93 0.60
CA ALA A 25 20.84 4.02 -0.39
C ALA A 25 20.72 5.39 0.27
N ARG A 26 21.52 6.35 -0.22
CA ARG A 26 21.54 7.75 0.25
C ARG A 26 21.64 8.70 -0.95
N ASP A 27 20.94 9.81 -0.82
CA ASP A 27 21.09 10.98 -1.69
C ASP A 27 21.20 12.22 -0.79
N GLY A 28 22.42 12.68 -0.54
CA GLY A 28 22.69 13.73 0.43
C GLY A 28 22.18 13.33 1.84
N LYS A 29 21.19 14.07 2.34
CA LYS A 29 20.53 13.80 3.63
C LYS A 29 19.34 12.84 3.49
N ASN A 30 18.90 12.56 2.27
CA ASN A 30 17.74 11.73 2.00
C ASN A 30 18.07 10.23 2.11
N ASN A 31 17.10 9.47 2.54
CA ASN A 31 17.19 8.01 2.65
C ASN A 31 15.82 7.36 2.46
N ILE A 32 15.82 6.07 2.14
CA ILE A 32 14.61 5.27 2.16
C ILE A 32 14.27 4.92 3.62
N ARG A 33 13.13 5.41 4.10
CA ARG A 33 12.72 5.25 5.51
C ARG A 33 11.96 3.96 5.77
N ARG A 34 11.39 3.35 4.73
CA ARG A 34 10.58 2.15 4.83
C ARG A 34 10.54 1.35 3.53
N VAL A 35 10.66 0.03 3.66
CA VAL A 35 10.48 -0.93 2.57
C VAL A 35 9.30 -1.83 2.87
N ASN A 36 8.24 -1.75 2.07
CA ASN A 36 7.16 -2.74 2.06
C ASN A 36 7.53 -3.88 1.13
N VAL A 37 7.12 -5.09 1.47
CA VAL A 37 7.55 -6.31 0.76
C VAL A 37 6.33 -7.07 0.25
N ASN A 38 6.33 -7.38 -1.04
CA ASN A 38 5.36 -8.27 -1.69
C ASN A 38 6.15 -9.36 -2.42
N ILE A 39 6.20 -10.54 -1.82
CA ILE A 39 6.95 -11.71 -2.28
C ILE A 39 6.12 -12.97 -2.04
N ALA A 40 6.66 -14.15 -2.41
CA ALA A 40 6.03 -15.44 -2.12
C ALA A 40 5.68 -15.62 -0.63
N PRO A 41 4.64 -16.41 -0.30
CA PRO A 41 4.39 -16.79 1.09
C PRO A 41 5.58 -17.56 1.67
N LEU A 42 5.91 -17.27 2.92
CA LEU A 42 7.06 -17.81 3.61
C LEU A 42 6.64 -18.79 4.73
N THR A 43 7.55 -19.66 5.11
CA THR A 43 7.45 -20.44 6.35
C THR A 43 7.61 -19.52 7.57
N LEU A 44 7.25 -20.00 8.74
CA LEU A 44 7.42 -19.24 10.00
C LEU A 44 8.87 -18.80 10.23
N GLU A 45 9.82 -19.70 9.97
CA GLU A 45 11.25 -19.40 10.17
C GLU A 45 11.76 -18.38 9.13
N GLU A 46 11.33 -18.49 7.88
CA GLU A 46 11.65 -17.51 6.84
C GLU A 46 11.07 -16.12 7.18
N PHE A 47 9.85 -16.04 7.75
CA PHE A 47 9.29 -14.78 8.23
C PHE A 47 10.04 -14.19 9.42
N LYS A 48 10.52 -15.04 10.36
CA LYS A 48 11.38 -14.58 11.47
C LYS A 48 12.68 -13.97 10.95
N GLU A 49 13.25 -14.55 9.89
CA GLU A 49 14.43 -14.00 9.24
C GLU A 49 14.12 -12.68 8.56
N LEU A 50 13.06 -12.62 7.73
CA LEU A 50 12.62 -11.40 7.05
C LEU A 50 12.38 -10.24 8.02
N LYS A 51 11.84 -10.52 9.22
CA LYS A 51 11.63 -9.50 10.26
C LYS A 51 12.91 -8.79 10.67
N LYS A 52 14.07 -9.47 10.66
CA LYS A 52 15.36 -8.87 11.04
C LYS A 52 15.81 -7.76 10.10
N HIS A 53 15.31 -7.76 8.86
CA HIS A 53 15.58 -6.73 7.85
C HIS A 53 14.67 -5.50 7.98
N ASN A 54 13.95 -5.37 9.11
CA ASN A 54 13.17 -4.19 9.48
C ASN A 54 12.18 -3.72 8.41
N ILE A 55 11.49 -4.66 7.77
CA ILE A 55 10.48 -4.35 6.77
C ILE A 55 9.29 -3.57 7.36
N GLY A 56 8.60 -2.86 6.50
CA GLY A 56 7.30 -2.28 6.80
C GLY A 56 6.18 -3.32 6.72
N THR A 57 5.24 -3.12 5.79
CA THR A 57 4.14 -4.07 5.56
C THR A 57 4.63 -5.27 4.75
N PHE A 58 4.27 -6.47 5.17
CA PHE A 58 4.31 -7.64 4.32
C PHE A 58 2.96 -7.76 3.59
N GLN A 59 2.97 -7.75 2.27
CA GLN A 59 1.78 -7.84 1.44
C GLN A 59 1.75 -9.17 0.68
N LEU A 60 0.60 -9.84 0.70
CA LEU A 60 0.38 -11.04 -0.09
C LEU A 60 -1.08 -11.09 -0.54
N PHE A 61 -1.30 -11.09 -1.85
CA PHE A 61 -2.64 -11.24 -2.39
C PHE A 61 -2.98 -12.72 -2.48
N GLN A 62 -4.19 -13.07 -2.05
CA GLN A 62 -4.70 -14.44 -2.19
C GLN A 62 -4.94 -14.81 -3.66
N GLU A 63 -5.02 -13.83 -4.54
CA GLU A 63 -5.44 -13.88 -5.93
C GLU A 63 -6.95 -14.15 -6.01
N THR A 64 -7.42 -15.36 -5.66
CA THR A 64 -8.83 -15.69 -5.46
C THR A 64 -8.99 -16.55 -4.22
N TYR A 65 -10.04 -16.30 -3.45
CA TYR A 65 -10.43 -17.15 -2.31
C TYR A 65 -11.24 -18.35 -2.76
N HIS A 66 -11.73 -18.38 -4.01
CA HIS A 66 -12.46 -19.54 -4.54
C HIS A 66 -11.48 -20.67 -4.88
N LYS A 67 -11.49 -21.70 -4.05
CA LYS A 67 -10.48 -22.78 -4.03
C LYS A 67 -10.33 -23.52 -5.36
N ASP A 68 -11.46 -23.78 -6.06
CA ASP A 68 -11.42 -24.49 -7.34
C ASP A 68 -10.89 -23.60 -8.47
N THR A 69 -11.22 -22.32 -8.47
CA THR A 69 -10.64 -21.34 -9.40
C THR A 69 -9.14 -21.21 -9.13
N TYR A 70 -8.74 -21.08 -7.86
CA TYR A 70 -7.34 -21.00 -7.48
C TYR A 70 -6.51 -22.16 -8.03
N ARG A 71 -6.97 -23.40 -7.83
CA ARG A 71 -6.29 -24.61 -8.33
C ARG A 71 -6.17 -24.67 -9.86
N LYS A 72 -7.15 -24.13 -10.57
CA LYS A 72 -7.11 -24.05 -12.04
C LYS A 72 -6.09 -23.03 -12.54
N MET A 73 -5.90 -21.93 -11.81
CA MET A 73 -5.02 -20.83 -12.21
C MET A 73 -3.56 -21.06 -11.79
N HIS A 74 -3.34 -21.75 -10.66
CA HIS A 74 -2.02 -21.92 -10.07
C HIS A 74 -1.66 -23.41 -10.03
N VAL A 75 -1.13 -23.89 -11.14
CA VAL A 75 -0.94 -25.34 -11.41
C VAL A 75 0.41 -25.91 -10.97
N ALA A 76 1.37 -25.05 -10.58
CA ALA A 76 2.73 -25.50 -10.26
C ALA A 76 3.45 -24.60 -9.23
N GLY A 77 4.54 -25.12 -8.67
CA GLY A 77 5.38 -24.40 -7.71
C GLY A 77 4.69 -24.18 -6.36
N LYS A 78 5.32 -23.40 -5.49
CA LYS A 78 4.76 -23.05 -4.15
C LYS A 78 3.43 -22.33 -4.26
N LYS A 79 3.16 -21.61 -5.34
CA LYS A 79 1.92 -20.89 -5.57
C LYS A 79 0.72 -21.83 -5.76
N ALA A 80 0.93 -23.10 -6.13
CA ALA A 80 -0.15 -24.10 -6.23
C ALA A 80 -0.76 -24.50 -4.88
N ASP A 81 -0.05 -24.27 -3.77
CA ASP A 81 -0.54 -24.58 -2.42
C ASP A 81 -1.45 -23.46 -1.88
N TYR A 82 -2.76 -23.66 -2.06
CA TYR A 82 -3.78 -22.74 -1.58
C TYR A 82 -3.73 -22.52 -0.07
N ASP A 83 -3.64 -23.63 0.69
CA ASP A 83 -3.72 -23.58 2.15
C ASP A 83 -2.47 -22.92 2.75
N PHE A 84 -1.30 -23.16 2.16
CA PHE A 84 -0.06 -22.46 2.53
C PHE A 84 -0.14 -20.96 2.22
N ARG A 85 -0.77 -20.58 1.11
CA ARG A 85 -0.90 -19.16 0.75
C ARG A 85 -1.89 -18.42 1.64
N VAL A 86 -3.11 -18.94 1.83
CA VAL A 86 -4.16 -18.27 2.60
C VAL A 86 -3.77 -18.10 4.08
N THR A 87 -2.96 -19.00 4.61
CA THR A 87 -2.43 -18.91 5.99
C THR A 87 -1.11 -18.14 6.09
N GLY A 88 -0.65 -17.52 5.01
CA GLY A 88 0.60 -16.76 4.99
C GLY A 88 0.62 -15.61 5.99
N MET A 89 -0.48 -14.85 6.10
CA MET A 89 -0.57 -13.75 7.04
C MET A 89 -0.57 -14.20 8.50
N HIS A 90 -1.12 -15.35 8.81
CA HIS A 90 -1.05 -15.96 10.14
C HIS A 90 0.40 -16.19 10.54
N ARG A 91 1.19 -16.83 9.68
CA ARG A 91 2.62 -17.07 9.93
C ARG A 91 3.43 -15.77 10.03
N ALA A 92 3.09 -14.76 9.22
CA ALA A 92 3.74 -13.46 9.30
C ALA A 92 3.52 -12.80 10.68
N ILE A 93 2.27 -12.79 11.18
CA ILE A 93 1.92 -12.24 12.49
C ILE A 93 2.57 -13.08 13.61
N GLU A 94 2.54 -14.40 13.53
CA GLU A 94 3.20 -15.31 14.48
C GLU A 94 4.73 -15.09 14.55
N ALA A 95 5.34 -14.72 13.42
CA ALA A 95 6.76 -14.33 13.38
C ALA A 95 7.01 -12.91 13.94
N GLY A 96 5.94 -12.17 14.27
CA GLY A 96 6.01 -10.81 14.79
C GLY A 96 6.09 -9.73 13.71
N ILE A 97 5.69 -10.01 12.48
CA ILE A 97 5.42 -9.01 11.45
C ILE A 97 3.96 -8.56 11.63
N ASN A 98 3.78 -7.52 12.42
CA ASN A 98 2.45 -7.07 12.84
C ASN A 98 1.77 -6.11 11.85
N ASP A 99 2.38 -5.85 10.71
CA ASP A 99 1.82 -5.03 9.65
C ASP A 99 1.70 -5.88 8.37
N VAL A 100 0.49 -6.32 8.10
CA VAL A 100 0.19 -7.21 6.99
C VAL A 100 -0.83 -6.59 6.04
N GLY A 101 -0.72 -6.91 4.75
CA GLY A 101 -1.63 -6.44 3.71
C GLY A 101 -2.16 -7.61 2.89
N ILE A 102 -3.47 -7.65 2.71
CA ILE A 102 -4.17 -8.69 1.95
C ILE A 102 -4.79 -8.11 0.67
N GLY A 103 -5.27 -8.99 -0.18
CA GLY A 103 -6.01 -8.58 -1.39
C GLY A 103 -6.49 -9.77 -2.21
N ALA A 104 -7.35 -9.47 -3.17
CA ALA A 104 -7.78 -10.40 -4.20
C ALA A 104 -7.65 -9.74 -5.57
N LEU A 105 -7.36 -10.54 -6.60
CA LEU A 105 -7.35 -10.10 -7.99
C LEU A 105 -8.75 -10.24 -8.56
N LEU A 106 -9.47 -9.13 -8.64
CA LEU A 106 -10.85 -9.10 -9.09
C LEU A 106 -10.97 -9.41 -10.58
N GLY A 107 -11.84 -10.35 -10.91
CA GLY A 107 -12.05 -10.84 -12.27
C GLY A 107 -11.75 -12.34 -12.46
N LEU A 108 -11.09 -12.99 -11.50
CA LEU A 108 -10.86 -14.44 -11.50
C LEU A 108 -12.11 -15.22 -11.12
N TYR A 109 -12.87 -14.72 -10.17
CA TYR A 109 -14.14 -15.29 -9.70
C TYR A 109 -15.13 -14.18 -9.32
N ASP A 110 -16.37 -14.54 -8.94
CA ASP A 110 -17.42 -13.60 -8.54
C ASP A 110 -16.92 -12.69 -7.41
N TYR A 111 -16.91 -11.40 -7.65
CA TYR A 111 -16.39 -10.41 -6.69
C TYR A 111 -17.16 -10.41 -5.36
N ARG A 112 -18.43 -10.78 -5.35
CA ARG A 112 -19.25 -10.87 -4.13
C ARG A 112 -18.70 -11.94 -3.20
N PHE A 113 -18.34 -13.11 -3.79
CA PHE A 113 -17.66 -14.17 -3.05
C PHE A 113 -16.30 -13.70 -2.55
N GLU A 114 -15.50 -13.08 -3.42
CA GLU A 114 -14.15 -12.61 -3.04
C GLU A 114 -14.19 -11.61 -1.88
N VAL A 115 -15.11 -10.64 -1.93
CA VAL A 115 -15.28 -9.65 -0.86
C VAL A 115 -15.70 -10.31 0.46
N LEU A 116 -16.69 -11.20 0.43
CA LEU A 116 -17.15 -11.91 1.63
C LEU A 116 -16.05 -12.80 2.23
N ALA A 117 -15.31 -13.52 1.39
CA ALA A 117 -14.22 -14.38 1.83
C ALA A 117 -13.06 -13.57 2.40
N MET A 118 -12.75 -12.41 1.80
CA MET A 118 -11.73 -11.49 2.32
C MET A 118 -12.15 -10.92 3.69
N LEU A 119 -13.41 -10.53 3.86
CA LEU A 119 -13.94 -10.07 5.16
C LEU A 119 -13.88 -11.19 6.21
N GLN A 120 -14.16 -12.43 5.81
CA GLN A 120 -14.01 -13.59 6.71
C GLN A 120 -12.53 -13.82 7.10
N HIS A 121 -11.59 -13.67 6.17
CA HIS A 121 -10.15 -13.77 6.45
C HIS A 121 -9.70 -12.66 7.43
N ILE A 122 -10.18 -11.43 7.22
CA ILE A 122 -9.91 -10.31 8.16
C ILE A 122 -10.42 -10.65 9.56
N LYS A 123 -11.65 -11.14 9.64
CA LYS A 123 -12.25 -11.54 10.91
C LYS A 123 -11.46 -12.65 11.61
N ASP A 124 -10.99 -13.64 10.86
CA ASP A 124 -10.18 -14.73 11.42
C ASP A 124 -8.84 -14.22 12.00
N LEU A 125 -8.17 -13.29 11.30
CA LEU A 125 -6.96 -12.63 11.81
C LEU A 125 -7.24 -11.83 13.08
N GLU A 126 -8.35 -11.08 13.13
CA GLU A 126 -8.75 -10.30 14.30
C GLU A 126 -9.11 -11.19 15.49
N ASP A 127 -9.90 -12.23 15.26
CA ASP A 127 -10.31 -13.16 16.32
C ASP A 127 -9.11 -13.89 16.92
N LYS A 128 -8.13 -14.26 16.10
CA LYS A 128 -6.97 -15.04 16.54
C LYS A 128 -5.85 -14.19 17.15
N TYR A 129 -5.59 -13.01 16.60
CA TYR A 129 -4.42 -12.19 16.97
C TYR A 129 -4.78 -10.83 17.56
N GLY A 130 -6.04 -10.41 17.49
CA GLY A 130 -6.46 -9.04 17.83
C GLY A 130 -6.03 -7.99 16.80
N VAL A 131 -5.44 -8.42 15.70
CA VAL A 131 -4.84 -7.57 14.67
C VAL A 131 -5.46 -7.90 13.31
N GLY A 132 -6.12 -6.93 12.68
CA GLY A 132 -6.56 -7.03 11.28
C GLY A 132 -5.47 -6.55 10.31
N PRO A 133 -5.71 -6.66 8.99
CA PRO A 133 -4.76 -6.18 8.00
C PRO A 133 -4.65 -4.66 8.06
N HIS A 134 -3.43 -4.16 7.93
CA HIS A 134 -3.16 -2.73 7.83
C HIS A 134 -3.61 -2.16 6.48
N THR A 135 -3.54 -2.99 5.44
CA THR A 135 -3.96 -2.61 4.09
C THR A 135 -4.74 -3.71 3.40
N ILE A 136 -5.70 -3.28 2.55
CA ILE A 136 -6.42 -4.12 1.60
C ILE A 136 -6.14 -3.59 0.20
N SER A 137 -5.78 -4.48 -0.73
CA SER A 137 -5.63 -4.17 -2.15
C SER A 137 -6.74 -4.82 -2.96
N VAL A 138 -7.29 -4.06 -3.91
CA VAL A 138 -8.41 -4.48 -4.75
C VAL A 138 -8.10 -4.30 -6.25
N PRO A 139 -7.02 -4.91 -6.77
CA PRO A 139 -6.69 -4.79 -8.19
C PRO A 139 -7.72 -5.54 -9.04
N ARG A 140 -8.15 -4.93 -10.16
CA ARG A 140 -8.84 -5.63 -11.24
C ARG A 140 -7.82 -6.27 -12.18
N ILE A 141 -8.22 -7.35 -12.87
CA ILE A 141 -7.40 -7.93 -13.92
C ILE A 141 -7.31 -6.91 -15.08
N GLU A 142 -6.08 -6.67 -15.51
CA GLU A 142 -5.77 -5.85 -16.69
C GLU A 142 -5.05 -6.72 -17.72
N PRO A 143 -5.18 -6.41 -19.02
CA PRO A 143 -4.51 -7.15 -20.09
C PRO A 143 -3.00 -7.28 -19.83
N ALA A 144 -2.48 -8.49 -20.03
CA ALA A 144 -1.07 -8.82 -19.85
C ALA A 144 -0.59 -9.68 -21.01
N CYS A 145 0.60 -9.39 -21.52
CA CYS A 145 1.19 -10.12 -22.63
C CYS A 145 1.31 -11.62 -22.31
N GLY A 146 0.83 -12.46 -23.23
CA GLY A 146 0.87 -13.91 -23.07
C GLY A 146 -0.16 -14.51 -22.10
N SER A 147 -1.13 -13.72 -21.65
CA SER A 147 -2.21 -14.17 -20.76
C SER A 147 -3.60 -14.00 -21.38
N PRO A 148 -4.11 -14.96 -22.17
CA PRO A 148 -5.45 -14.87 -22.76
C PRO A 148 -6.57 -14.65 -21.73
N LEU A 149 -6.39 -15.17 -20.51
CA LEU A 149 -7.32 -14.95 -19.39
C LEU A 149 -7.46 -13.46 -19.04
N SER A 150 -6.39 -12.69 -19.15
CA SER A 150 -6.39 -11.27 -18.79
C SER A 150 -7.08 -10.40 -19.83
N GLU A 151 -7.15 -10.85 -21.08
CA GLU A 151 -7.88 -10.18 -22.15
C GLU A 151 -9.40 -10.37 -22.01
N HIS A 152 -9.81 -11.54 -21.51
CA HIS A 152 -11.21 -11.91 -21.31
C HIS A 152 -11.42 -12.50 -19.91
N PRO A 153 -11.39 -11.69 -18.84
CA PRO A 153 -11.61 -12.19 -17.49
C PRO A 153 -12.96 -12.85 -17.35
N PRO A 154 -13.04 -14.07 -16.75
CA PRO A 154 -14.32 -14.82 -16.65
C PRO A 154 -15.37 -14.10 -15.80
N TYR A 155 -14.96 -13.22 -14.91
CA TYR A 155 -15.82 -12.43 -14.01
C TYR A 155 -15.39 -10.97 -14.00
N ALA A 156 -15.32 -10.36 -15.20
CA ALA A 156 -14.95 -8.94 -15.32
C ALA A 156 -15.78 -8.05 -14.40
N VAL A 157 -15.13 -7.12 -13.72
CA VAL A 157 -15.76 -6.20 -12.77
C VAL A 157 -15.95 -4.84 -13.43
N SER A 158 -17.21 -4.40 -13.53
CA SER A 158 -17.56 -3.08 -14.07
C SER A 158 -17.06 -1.96 -13.14
N ASP A 159 -16.95 -0.74 -13.67
CA ASP A 159 -16.60 0.44 -12.87
C ASP A 159 -17.62 0.71 -11.76
N GLU A 160 -18.89 0.46 -12.02
CA GLU A 160 -19.94 0.61 -11.02
C GLU A 160 -19.81 -0.39 -9.89
N ASP A 161 -19.58 -1.67 -10.21
CA ASP A 161 -19.39 -2.70 -9.21
C ASP A 161 -18.06 -2.49 -8.46
N PHE A 162 -17.03 -2.00 -9.12
CA PHE A 162 -15.76 -1.67 -8.46
C PHE A 162 -15.93 -0.55 -7.42
N LYS A 163 -16.67 0.48 -7.73
CA LYS A 163 -17.03 1.54 -6.78
C LYS A 163 -17.82 0.98 -5.58
N LYS A 164 -18.76 0.07 -5.82
CA LYS A 164 -19.49 -0.63 -4.74
C LYS A 164 -18.56 -1.45 -3.85
N ILE A 165 -17.61 -2.19 -4.44
CA ILE A 165 -16.62 -2.96 -3.68
C ILE A 165 -15.82 -2.04 -2.73
N ILE A 166 -15.31 -0.92 -3.23
CA ILE A 166 -14.56 0.04 -2.41
C ILE A 166 -15.41 0.54 -1.25
N ALA A 167 -16.64 0.98 -1.54
CA ALA A 167 -17.54 1.50 -0.51
C ALA A 167 -17.89 0.43 0.55
N VAL A 168 -18.18 -0.80 0.13
CA VAL A 168 -18.48 -1.92 1.05
C VAL A 168 -17.28 -2.23 1.94
N LEU A 169 -16.08 -2.34 1.39
CA LEU A 169 -14.87 -2.58 2.17
C LEU A 169 -14.57 -1.45 3.13
N ARG A 170 -14.75 -0.20 2.72
CA ARG A 170 -14.56 0.97 3.61
C ARG A 170 -15.53 0.97 4.77
N LEU A 171 -16.79 0.61 4.56
CA LEU A 171 -17.79 0.52 5.63
C LEU A 171 -17.56 -0.70 6.55
N ALA A 172 -17.19 -1.84 5.98
CA ALA A 172 -16.98 -3.07 6.73
C ALA A 172 -15.67 -3.04 7.56
N VAL A 173 -14.60 -2.41 7.04
CA VAL A 173 -13.28 -2.37 7.68
C VAL A 173 -12.75 -0.91 7.71
N PRO A 174 -13.36 -0.03 8.52
CA PRO A 174 -13.12 1.41 8.47
C PRO A 174 -11.70 1.83 8.88
N TYR A 175 -10.99 1.01 9.65
CA TYR A 175 -9.66 1.28 10.17
C TYR A 175 -8.53 0.96 9.18
N THR A 176 -8.79 0.16 8.15
CA THR A 176 -7.80 -0.34 7.20
C THR A 176 -7.52 0.65 6.06
N GLY A 177 -6.27 0.72 5.62
CA GLY A 177 -5.91 1.41 4.39
C GLY A 177 -6.39 0.61 3.17
N ILE A 178 -7.13 1.22 2.24
CA ILE A 178 -7.49 0.58 0.97
C ILE A 178 -6.59 1.15 -0.12
N ILE A 179 -5.86 0.25 -0.79
CA ILE A 179 -4.84 0.58 -1.79
C ILE A 179 -5.42 0.46 -3.20
N LEU A 180 -5.21 1.49 -4.01
CA LEU A 180 -5.49 1.49 -5.43
C LEU A 180 -4.19 1.57 -6.23
N SER A 181 -4.01 0.64 -7.17
CA SER A 181 -2.82 0.59 -8.02
C SER A 181 -2.96 1.50 -9.24
N THR A 182 -1.89 1.59 -10.04
CA THR A 182 -1.88 2.28 -11.33
C THR A 182 -2.65 1.54 -12.44
N ARG A 183 -3.30 0.41 -12.15
CA ARG A 183 -4.19 -0.30 -13.09
C ARG A 183 -5.38 0.58 -13.48
N GLU A 184 -5.90 1.36 -12.53
CA GLU A 184 -7.04 2.25 -12.74
C GLU A 184 -6.59 3.58 -13.37
N ASN A 185 -7.42 4.08 -14.29
CA ASN A 185 -7.20 5.39 -14.90
C ASN A 185 -7.42 6.55 -13.89
N ALA A 186 -7.03 7.75 -14.28
CA ALA A 186 -7.10 8.93 -13.42
C ALA A 186 -8.50 9.24 -12.90
N ASP A 187 -9.53 9.09 -13.74
CA ASP A 187 -10.93 9.42 -13.38
C ASP A 187 -11.48 8.42 -12.35
N MET A 188 -11.22 7.13 -12.55
CA MET A 188 -11.58 6.10 -11.56
C MET A 188 -10.85 6.34 -10.24
N ARG A 189 -9.58 6.73 -10.27
CA ARG A 189 -8.78 7.00 -9.06
C ARG A 189 -9.35 8.18 -8.28
N ARG A 190 -9.79 9.26 -8.94
CA ARG A 190 -10.47 10.39 -8.29
C ARG A 190 -11.78 9.96 -7.65
N ALA A 191 -12.64 9.27 -8.40
CA ALA A 191 -13.90 8.76 -7.87
C ALA A 191 -13.69 7.82 -6.66
N ALA A 192 -12.63 7.03 -6.67
CA ALA A 192 -12.30 6.10 -5.61
C ALA A 192 -11.87 6.77 -4.29
N PHE A 193 -11.25 7.97 -4.33
CA PHE A 193 -10.95 8.73 -3.12
C PHE A 193 -12.22 9.11 -2.35
N GLU A 194 -13.26 9.55 -3.06
CA GLU A 194 -14.56 9.91 -2.45
C GLU A 194 -15.25 8.70 -1.79
N LEU A 195 -14.93 7.49 -2.25
CA LEU A 195 -15.47 6.24 -1.73
C LEU A 195 -14.62 5.61 -0.62
N GLY A 196 -13.47 6.20 -0.31
CA GLY A 196 -12.65 5.80 0.83
C GLY A 196 -11.34 5.10 0.51
N ILE A 197 -10.84 5.16 -0.73
CA ILE A 197 -9.44 4.83 -0.99
C ILE A 197 -8.55 5.79 -0.19
N SER A 198 -7.54 5.25 0.47
CA SER A 198 -6.63 6.02 1.32
C SER A 198 -5.16 5.87 0.94
N GLN A 199 -4.84 4.96 0.05
CA GLN A 199 -3.48 4.76 -0.44
C GLN A 199 -3.51 4.53 -1.95
N ILE A 200 -2.57 5.14 -2.67
CA ILE A 200 -2.42 4.92 -4.11
C ILE A 200 -0.95 4.74 -4.49
N SER A 201 -0.72 4.01 -5.58
CA SER A 201 0.57 3.96 -6.26
C SER A 201 0.69 5.13 -7.23
N GLY A 202 1.87 5.71 -7.36
CA GLY A 202 2.18 6.77 -8.33
C GLY A 202 3.53 6.51 -8.99
N GLY A 203 3.66 6.83 -10.28
CA GLY A 203 4.90 6.68 -11.04
C GLY A 203 5.40 5.24 -11.17
N SER A 204 4.51 4.24 -11.00
CA SER A 204 4.90 2.82 -11.02
C SER A 204 5.33 2.38 -12.42
N LYS A 205 6.33 1.49 -12.48
CA LYS A 205 6.72 0.74 -13.67
C LYS A 205 6.53 -0.76 -13.38
N THR A 206 5.99 -1.51 -14.34
CA THR A 206 5.68 -2.95 -14.18
C THR A 206 6.60 -3.85 -14.98
N ASN A 207 7.45 -3.28 -15.82
CA ASN A 207 8.49 -3.97 -16.56
C ASN A 207 9.80 -4.01 -15.77
N PRO A 208 10.54 -5.12 -15.76
CA PRO A 208 11.87 -5.19 -15.17
C PRO A 208 12.79 -4.12 -15.78
N GLY A 209 13.47 -3.34 -14.93
CA GLY A 209 14.34 -2.24 -15.41
C GLY A 209 13.58 -1.03 -15.96
N GLY A 210 12.27 -0.97 -15.88
CA GLY A 210 11.43 0.04 -16.54
C GLY A 210 11.61 1.48 -16.09
N TYR A 211 12.42 1.73 -15.05
CA TYR A 211 12.84 3.10 -14.68
C TYR A 211 14.01 3.61 -15.53
N GLU A 212 14.75 2.70 -16.19
CA GLU A 212 15.86 3.03 -17.08
C GLU A 212 15.53 2.80 -18.55
N ASP A 213 14.63 1.85 -18.84
CA ASP A 213 14.20 1.48 -20.20
C ASP A 213 12.68 1.47 -20.33
N ASP A 214 12.14 2.43 -21.08
CA ASP A 214 10.71 2.55 -21.35
C ASP A 214 10.19 1.55 -22.41
N ASN A 215 11.08 0.81 -23.10
CA ASN A 215 10.72 -0.10 -24.20
C ASN A 215 10.50 -1.57 -23.76
N ALA A 216 10.67 -1.90 -22.50
CA ALA A 216 10.44 -3.25 -22.03
C ALA A 216 8.94 -3.54 -21.85
N ASP A 217 8.51 -4.76 -22.18
CA ASP A 217 7.11 -5.19 -22.06
C ASP A 217 6.62 -5.09 -20.61
N GLU A 218 5.47 -4.45 -20.43
CA GLU A 218 4.80 -4.36 -19.13
C GLU A 218 4.22 -5.72 -18.72
N GLN A 219 4.28 -6.04 -17.42
CA GLN A 219 3.62 -7.26 -16.90
C GLN A 219 2.10 -7.22 -17.07
N PHE A 220 1.52 -6.01 -17.05
CA PHE A 220 0.11 -5.74 -17.32
C PHE A 220 -0.06 -4.28 -17.72
N THR A 221 -1.11 -3.97 -18.48
CA THR A 221 -1.45 -2.62 -18.89
C THR A 221 -1.79 -1.75 -17.68
N ARG A 222 -1.17 -0.57 -17.61
CA ARG A 222 -1.50 0.44 -16.59
C ARG A 222 -2.54 1.41 -17.14
N GLY A 223 -3.50 1.81 -16.32
CA GLY A 223 -4.47 2.86 -16.64
C GLY A 223 -3.93 4.26 -16.36
N ASP A 224 -2.93 4.39 -15.46
CA ASP A 224 -2.31 5.67 -15.09
C ASP A 224 -0.79 5.62 -15.28
N HIS A 225 -0.31 6.37 -16.25
CA HIS A 225 1.10 6.48 -16.64
C HIS A 225 1.75 7.78 -16.14
N ARG A 226 1.01 8.61 -15.40
CA ARG A 226 1.49 9.92 -14.95
C ARG A 226 2.71 9.78 -14.03
N PRO A 227 3.67 10.71 -14.13
CA PRO A 227 4.78 10.79 -13.17
C PRO A 227 4.25 11.13 -11.78
N LEU A 228 5.05 10.84 -10.75
CA LEU A 228 4.65 10.99 -9.34
C LEU A 228 4.16 12.41 -9.03
N GLU A 229 4.84 13.45 -9.52
CA GLU A 229 4.44 14.85 -9.27
C GLU A 229 3.05 15.17 -9.84
N ALA A 230 2.72 14.68 -11.03
CA ALA A 230 1.40 14.89 -11.61
C ALA A 230 0.28 14.20 -10.81
N VAL A 231 0.57 13.02 -10.23
CA VAL A 231 -0.36 12.33 -9.33
C VAL A 231 -0.52 13.11 -8.02
N ILE A 232 0.55 13.62 -7.45
CA ILE A 232 0.51 14.45 -6.24
C ILE A 232 -0.26 15.75 -6.49
N SER A 233 -0.02 16.42 -7.61
CA SER A 233 -0.76 17.63 -8.02
C SER A 233 -2.27 17.36 -8.10
N ASP A 234 -2.66 16.26 -8.72
CA ASP A 234 -4.07 15.85 -8.83
C ASP A 234 -4.72 15.62 -7.45
N ILE A 235 -4.00 15.00 -6.50
CA ILE A 235 -4.47 14.81 -5.12
C ILE A 235 -4.69 16.16 -4.43
N VAL A 236 -3.74 17.09 -4.58
CA VAL A 236 -3.80 18.45 -4.00
C VAL A 236 -4.98 19.23 -4.57
N ASP A 237 -5.21 19.17 -5.89
CA ASP A 237 -6.31 19.86 -6.58
C ASP A 237 -7.69 19.37 -6.10
N HIS A 238 -7.77 18.11 -5.65
CA HIS A 238 -8.97 17.54 -5.03
C HIS A 238 -9.07 17.77 -3.52
N GLY A 239 -8.16 18.55 -2.95
CA GLY A 239 -8.20 18.95 -1.53
C GLY A 239 -7.72 17.90 -0.55
N TYR A 240 -6.99 16.88 -0.99
CA TYR A 240 -6.37 15.88 -0.13
C TYR A 240 -4.89 16.16 0.08
N ILE A 241 -4.35 15.83 1.27
CA ILE A 241 -2.91 15.91 1.54
C ILE A 241 -2.24 14.58 1.20
N PRO A 242 -1.28 14.58 0.24
CA PRO A 242 -0.39 13.43 0.03
C PRO A 242 0.46 13.18 1.29
N SER A 243 0.62 11.92 1.70
CA SER A 243 1.38 11.57 2.88
C SER A 243 2.43 10.50 2.58
N PHE A 244 3.66 10.75 3.01
CA PHE A 244 4.77 9.80 2.97
C PHE A 244 5.16 9.35 4.39
N CYS A 245 4.23 9.45 5.34
CA CYS A 245 4.49 9.24 6.76
C CYS A 245 4.88 7.80 7.08
N THR A 246 5.96 7.65 7.85
CA THR A 246 6.42 6.38 8.43
C THR A 246 6.45 6.42 9.97
N GLY A 247 5.84 7.43 10.59
CA GLY A 247 5.95 7.68 12.03
C GLY A 247 5.50 6.53 12.92
N CYS A 248 4.40 5.84 12.57
CA CYS A 248 3.91 4.72 13.36
C CYS A 248 4.94 3.59 13.46
N TYR A 249 5.63 3.26 12.37
CA TYR A 249 6.70 2.23 12.39
C TYR A 249 7.90 2.64 13.22
N ARG A 250 8.26 3.91 13.16
CA ARG A 250 9.41 4.49 13.88
C ARG A 250 9.17 4.51 15.39
N LEU A 251 7.91 4.63 15.80
CA LEU A 251 7.49 4.68 17.20
C LEU A 251 6.96 3.34 17.75
N GLY A 252 7.05 2.26 16.96
CA GLY A 252 6.54 0.95 17.34
C GLY A 252 5.01 0.86 17.41
N ARG A 253 4.28 1.85 16.89
CA ARG A 253 2.81 1.81 16.78
C ARG A 253 2.38 0.92 15.62
N VAL A 254 2.54 -0.39 15.78
CA VAL A 254 2.17 -1.42 14.80
C VAL A 254 1.37 -2.52 15.48
N GLY A 255 0.72 -3.38 14.72
CA GLY A 255 -0.08 -4.47 15.27
C GLY A 255 -1.18 -3.97 16.20
N LYS A 256 -1.26 -4.53 17.41
CA LYS A 256 -2.28 -4.20 18.40
C LYS A 256 -2.25 -2.73 18.80
N ASP A 257 -1.10 -2.15 19.03
CA ASP A 257 -0.96 -0.74 19.42
C ASP A 257 -1.50 0.21 18.33
N PHE A 258 -1.33 -0.15 17.07
CA PHE A 258 -1.96 0.57 15.96
C PHE A 258 -3.48 0.38 15.95
N MET A 259 -3.96 -0.86 16.12
CA MET A 259 -5.39 -1.17 16.10
C MET A 259 -6.16 -0.48 17.23
N ASP A 260 -5.58 -0.38 18.41
CA ASP A 260 -6.17 0.32 19.57
C ASP A 260 -6.36 1.83 19.33
N LEU A 261 -5.58 2.42 18.42
CA LEU A 261 -5.75 3.82 17.99
C LEU A 261 -6.61 3.96 16.72
N ALA A 262 -6.48 3.02 15.79
CA ALA A 262 -7.11 3.12 14.49
C ALA A 262 -8.61 2.76 14.52
N LYS A 263 -8.99 1.68 15.24
CA LYS A 263 -10.40 1.25 15.35
C LYS A 263 -11.31 2.33 15.96
N PRO A 264 -10.95 3.00 17.07
CA PRO A 264 -11.75 4.11 17.61
C PRO A 264 -11.53 5.45 16.88
N GLY A 265 -10.66 5.51 15.85
CA GLY A 265 -10.38 6.73 15.08
C GLY A 265 -9.40 7.71 15.74
N LEU A 266 -8.78 7.34 16.87
CA LEU A 266 -7.83 8.21 17.59
C LEU A 266 -6.53 8.46 16.82
N ILE A 267 -6.19 7.58 15.91
CA ILE A 267 -4.99 7.70 15.07
C ILE A 267 -4.99 8.98 14.22
N LYS A 268 -6.15 9.57 13.92
CA LYS A 268 -6.29 10.82 13.16
C LYS A 268 -5.53 11.97 13.79
N ALA A 269 -5.41 12.01 15.13
CA ALA A 269 -4.65 13.04 15.85
C ALA A 269 -3.15 13.02 15.53
N HIS A 270 -2.64 11.92 15.01
CA HIS A 270 -1.25 11.76 14.57
C HIS A 270 -1.14 11.82 13.04
N CYS A 271 -2.06 11.19 12.33
CA CYS A 271 -1.99 11.04 10.87
C CYS A 271 -2.01 12.37 10.13
N LEU A 272 -2.92 13.28 10.47
CA LEU A 272 -3.05 14.55 9.75
C LEU A 272 -1.81 15.45 9.93
N PRO A 273 -1.30 15.73 11.15
CA PRO A 273 -0.05 16.49 11.31
C PRO A 273 1.14 15.82 10.63
N ASN A 274 1.29 14.50 10.77
CA ASN A 274 2.40 13.77 10.15
C ASN A 274 2.33 13.79 8.61
N ALA A 275 1.13 13.76 8.04
CA ALA A 275 0.92 13.96 6.61
C ALA A 275 1.40 15.36 6.18
N MET A 276 1.03 16.41 6.93
CA MET A 276 1.49 17.78 6.67
C MET A 276 3.02 17.89 6.68
N PHE A 277 3.70 17.25 7.65
CA PHE A 277 5.16 17.30 7.74
C PHE A 277 5.82 16.64 6.54
N THR A 278 5.43 15.41 6.23
CA THR A 278 6.03 14.65 5.12
C THR A 278 5.68 15.25 3.76
N PHE A 279 4.51 15.85 3.63
CA PHE A 279 4.15 16.58 2.42
C PHE A 279 4.95 17.88 2.29
N ALA A 280 5.12 18.65 3.36
CA ALA A 280 5.97 19.83 3.36
C ALA A 280 7.43 19.48 3.02
N GLU A 281 7.98 18.38 3.55
CA GLU A 281 9.29 17.87 3.13
C GLU A 281 9.36 17.67 1.62
N TYR A 282 8.38 16.97 1.03
CA TYR A 282 8.32 16.78 -0.41
C TYR A 282 8.24 18.09 -1.19
N LEU A 283 7.42 19.02 -0.72
CA LEU A 283 7.24 20.32 -1.37
C LEU A 283 8.53 21.17 -1.39
N TYR A 284 9.33 21.08 -0.33
CA TYR A 284 10.60 21.82 -0.27
C TYR A 284 11.74 21.15 -1.04
N ASP A 285 11.73 19.82 -1.14
CA ASP A 285 12.87 19.09 -1.68
C ASP A 285 12.71 18.68 -3.16
N PHE A 286 11.47 18.49 -3.64
CA PHE A 286 11.24 17.83 -4.93
C PHE A 286 10.19 18.52 -5.81
N ALA A 287 9.27 19.29 -5.26
CA ALA A 287 8.15 19.81 -6.03
C ALA A 287 8.54 21.03 -6.88
N SER A 288 7.84 21.21 -8.01
CA SER A 288 7.85 22.47 -8.75
C SER A 288 7.32 23.62 -7.87
N GLU A 289 7.70 24.87 -8.20
CA GLU A 289 7.26 26.03 -7.42
C GLU A 289 5.73 26.19 -7.42
N ASP A 290 5.03 25.88 -8.52
CA ASP A 290 3.58 25.90 -8.59
C ASP A 290 2.94 24.89 -7.63
N LEU A 291 3.38 23.65 -7.64
CA LEU A 291 2.87 22.62 -6.72
C LEU A 291 3.20 22.97 -5.27
N LYS A 292 4.37 23.53 -5.01
CA LYS A 292 4.79 23.96 -3.67
C LYS A 292 3.88 25.05 -3.12
N GLU A 293 3.56 26.07 -3.91
CA GLU A 293 2.64 27.14 -3.51
C GLU A 293 1.25 26.59 -3.16
N ARG A 294 0.65 25.81 -4.06
CA ARG A 294 -0.68 25.19 -3.84
C ARG A 294 -0.68 24.22 -2.66
N GLY A 295 0.38 23.42 -2.52
CA GLY A 295 0.53 22.46 -1.43
C GLY A 295 0.65 23.13 -0.06
N LEU A 296 1.44 24.20 0.06
CA LEU A 296 1.55 24.97 1.31
C LEU A 296 0.23 25.64 1.68
N ALA A 297 -0.49 26.20 0.69
CA ALA A 297 -1.82 26.77 0.93
C ALA A 297 -2.83 25.71 1.41
N LEU A 298 -2.77 24.47 0.87
CA LEU A 298 -3.59 23.36 1.33
C LEU A 298 -3.26 22.97 2.77
N ILE A 299 -1.98 22.89 3.14
CA ILE A 299 -1.54 22.63 4.52
C ILE A 299 -2.11 23.68 5.48
N GLU A 300 -2.02 24.97 5.15
CA GLU A 300 -2.59 26.06 5.96
C GLU A 300 -4.10 25.95 6.12
N LYS A 301 -4.82 25.58 5.05
CA LYS A 301 -6.27 25.36 5.09
C LYS A 301 -6.62 24.24 6.06
N MET A 302 -5.97 23.07 5.93
CA MET A 302 -6.29 21.89 6.73
C MET A 302 -5.78 22.00 8.18
N MET A 303 -4.83 22.85 8.46
CA MET A 303 -4.38 23.14 9.83
C MET A 303 -5.52 23.69 10.71
N LYS A 304 -6.53 24.31 10.11
CA LYS A 304 -7.73 24.82 10.81
C LYS A 304 -8.62 23.69 11.37
N ASP A 305 -8.48 22.47 10.87
CA ASP A 305 -9.21 21.29 11.33
C ASP A 305 -8.58 20.64 12.57
N LEU A 306 -7.38 21.11 12.96
CA LEU A 306 -6.69 20.59 14.14
C LEU A 306 -7.17 21.30 15.42
N PRO A 307 -7.21 20.60 16.56
CA PRO A 307 -7.38 21.23 17.85
C PRO A 307 -6.31 22.31 18.09
N PRO A 308 -6.63 23.46 18.76
CA PRO A 308 -5.72 24.60 18.86
C PRO A 308 -4.31 24.25 19.35
N ALA A 309 -4.19 23.47 20.43
CA ALA A 309 -2.89 23.06 20.97
C ALA A 309 -2.10 22.19 19.97
N ARG A 310 -2.77 21.34 19.20
CA ARG A 310 -2.13 20.51 18.17
C ARG A 310 -1.74 21.35 16.95
N ALA A 311 -2.55 22.32 16.57
CA ALA A 311 -2.26 23.26 15.49
C ALA A 311 -1.00 24.08 15.79
N GLU A 312 -0.84 24.57 17.02
CA GLU A 312 0.36 25.29 17.45
C GLU A 312 1.63 24.44 17.37
N GLN A 313 1.59 23.22 17.91
CA GLN A 313 2.70 22.28 17.81
C GLN A 313 3.02 21.92 16.35
N THR A 314 1.99 21.71 15.52
CA THR A 314 2.14 21.42 14.10
C THR A 314 2.79 22.57 13.36
N LYS A 315 2.37 23.81 13.62
CA LYS A 315 2.98 25.03 13.05
C LYS A 315 4.46 25.17 13.43
N ALA A 316 4.80 24.90 14.69
CA ALA A 316 6.19 24.93 15.14
C ALA A 316 7.06 23.88 14.40
N ASN A 317 6.55 22.68 14.22
CA ASN A 317 7.25 21.62 13.49
C ASN A 317 7.35 21.91 11.97
N LEU A 318 6.33 22.47 11.34
CA LEU A 318 6.39 22.91 9.94
C LEU A 318 7.46 24.00 9.73
N ALA A 319 7.63 24.91 10.71
CA ALA A 319 8.70 25.90 10.66
C ALA A 319 10.11 25.27 10.73
N ARG A 320 10.26 24.12 11.40
CA ARG A 320 11.52 23.34 11.40
C ARG A 320 11.75 22.67 10.04
N VAL A 321 10.68 22.08 9.45
CA VAL A 321 10.74 21.52 8.08
C VAL A 321 11.18 22.60 7.08
N ALA A 322 10.60 23.80 7.14
CA ALA A 322 10.95 24.91 6.26
C ALA A 322 12.44 25.36 6.40
N LYS A 323 13.04 25.11 7.57
CA LYS A 323 14.47 25.37 7.82
C LYS A 323 15.39 24.20 7.43
N GLY A 324 14.87 23.17 6.80
CA GLY A 324 15.63 22.03 6.30
C GLY A 324 15.72 20.85 7.26
N GLU A 325 14.99 20.87 8.38
CA GLU A 325 14.86 19.66 9.21
C GLU A 325 13.92 18.66 8.54
N ARG A 326 14.22 17.37 8.66
CA ARG A 326 13.50 16.28 8.03
C ARG A 326 13.18 15.18 9.03
N ASP A 327 12.24 14.29 8.65
CA ASP A 327 11.86 13.14 9.46
C ASP A 327 11.23 13.52 10.80
N ILE A 328 10.40 14.58 10.78
CA ILE A 328 9.63 15.05 11.94
C ILE A 328 8.29 14.32 11.98
N TYR A 329 7.92 13.80 13.15
CA TYR A 329 6.63 13.14 13.37
C TYR A 329 6.20 13.21 14.84
N PHE A 330 4.87 12.99 15.08
CA PHE A 330 4.27 12.83 16.40
C PHE A 330 4.09 11.36 16.77
#